data_29949d25beddf53924f578d21d11b687
#
_entry.id   29949d25beddf53924f578d21d11b687
#
_cell.length_a   1.000
_cell.length_b   1.000
_cell.length_c   1.000
_cell.angle_alpha   90.00
_cell.angle_beta   90.00
_cell.angle_gamma   90.00
#
_symmetry.space_group_name_H-M   'P 1'
#
loop_
_entity.id
_entity.type
_entity.pdbx_description
1 polymer ?
#
loop_
_entity_poly.entity_id
_entity_poly.type
_entity_poly.pdbx_seq_one_letter_code
_entity_poly.pdbx_strand_id
1 'polypeptide(L)'
;MEFSKSESIIKKLFKIIYVLFINLVALFVLLYFLEIFLQFKSGNLFSKTKFYYQKKLEKEINNEVVLSFAPYKFFNKNKNIIPLSGISNKNTIMCLDKNNKLIYYKSDRYGFNNTINDENIKILFIGDSYVYGQCVENKFNLVNQINKSGLAAVGLGVYANGPLTEY
;
A
#
# COMPACT_ATOMS: atom_id res chain seq x y z
N MET A 1 -60.18 2.61 -35.13
CA MET A 1 -60.36 2.35 -33.68
C MET A 1 -59.13 1.71 -33.04
N GLU A 2 -58.21 1.06 -33.76
CA GLU A 2 -56.97 0.41 -33.23
C GLU A 2 -55.86 1.39 -32.91
N PHE A 3 -55.70 2.50 -33.65
CA PHE A 3 -54.63 3.49 -33.40
C PHE A 3 -54.68 4.15 -32.04
N SER A 4 -55.88 4.45 -31.51
CA SER A 4 -56.09 5.06 -30.19
C SER A 4 -55.65 4.12 -29.03
N LYS A 5 -55.76 2.82 -29.22
CA LYS A 5 -55.44 1.82 -28.18
C LYS A 5 -53.92 1.63 -28.09
N SER A 6 -53.18 1.71 -29.20
CA SER A 6 -51.74 1.64 -29.28
C SER A 6 -51.07 2.84 -28.58
N GLU A 7 -51.53 4.06 -28.81
CA GLU A 7 -50.99 5.26 -28.14
C GLU A 7 -51.14 5.21 -26.61
N SER A 8 -52.28 4.68 -26.12
CA SER A 8 -52.53 4.53 -24.69
C SER A 8 -51.59 3.54 -24.05
N ILE A 9 -51.24 2.43 -24.72
CA ILE A 9 -50.31 1.44 -24.24
C ILE A 9 -48.88 2.02 -24.19
N ILE A 10 -48.45 2.73 -25.21
CA ILE A 10 -47.15 3.38 -25.33
C ILE A 10 -46.96 4.39 -24.17
N LYS A 11 -47.96 5.24 -23.92
CA LYS A 11 -47.94 6.22 -22.82
C LYS A 11 -47.80 5.53 -21.45
N LYS A 12 -48.51 4.42 -21.25
CA LYS A 12 -48.40 3.62 -20.00
C LYS A 12 -46.98 3.01 -19.85
N LEU A 13 -46.43 2.49 -20.91
CA LEU A 13 -45.10 1.92 -20.93
C LEU A 13 -44.02 2.96 -20.57
N PHE A 14 -44.11 4.14 -21.19
CA PHE A 14 -43.22 5.27 -20.87
C PHE A 14 -43.30 5.68 -19.39
N LYS A 15 -44.53 5.73 -18.83
CA LYS A 15 -44.72 6.04 -17.41
C LYS A 15 -44.06 5.00 -16.49
N ILE A 16 -44.17 3.73 -16.83
CA ILE A 16 -43.53 2.65 -16.05
C ILE A 16 -42.00 2.75 -16.15
N ILE A 17 -41.44 2.95 -17.36
CA ILE A 17 -40.02 3.11 -17.55
C ILE A 17 -39.51 4.33 -16.77
N TYR A 18 -40.23 5.45 -16.81
CA TYR A 18 -39.86 6.66 -16.10
C TYR A 18 -39.80 6.43 -14.58
N VAL A 19 -40.81 5.75 -14.02
CA VAL A 19 -40.84 5.41 -12.59
C VAL A 19 -39.71 4.47 -12.20
N LEU A 20 -39.40 3.47 -13.04
CA LEU A 20 -38.27 2.56 -12.83
C LEU A 20 -36.94 3.31 -12.87
N PHE A 21 -36.79 4.24 -13.79
CA PHE A 21 -35.57 5.04 -13.92
C PHE A 21 -35.35 5.92 -12.68
N ILE A 22 -36.42 6.59 -12.17
CA ILE A 22 -36.32 7.40 -10.95
C ILE A 22 -35.94 6.54 -9.74
N ASN A 23 -36.54 5.36 -9.60
CA ASN A 23 -36.20 4.47 -8.50
C ASN A 23 -34.76 3.98 -8.59
N LEU A 24 -34.26 3.69 -9.80
CA LEU A 24 -32.87 3.31 -10.03
C LEU A 24 -31.90 4.43 -9.63
N VAL A 25 -32.18 5.66 -10.05
CA VAL A 25 -31.39 6.84 -9.66
C VAL A 25 -31.39 7.05 -8.14
N ALA A 26 -32.57 6.94 -7.51
CA ALA A 26 -32.67 7.04 -6.06
C ALA A 26 -31.85 5.97 -5.33
N LEU A 27 -31.86 4.73 -5.85
CA LEU A 27 -31.04 3.64 -5.31
C LEU A 27 -29.54 3.96 -5.41
N PHE A 28 -29.06 4.45 -6.56
CA PHE A 28 -27.65 4.84 -6.72
C PHE A 28 -27.26 5.97 -5.75
N VAL A 29 -28.10 6.97 -5.59
CA VAL A 29 -27.86 8.05 -4.63
C VAL A 29 -27.77 7.52 -3.20
N LEU A 30 -28.65 6.60 -2.83
CA LEU A 30 -28.66 5.98 -1.50
C LEU A 30 -27.40 5.15 -1.26
N LEU A 31 -26.98 4.35 -2.24
CA LEU A 31 -25.73 3.56 -2.18
C LEU A 31 -24.50 4.47 -2.05
N TYR A 32 -24.47 5.59 -2.77
CA TYR A 32 -23.39 6.57 -2.67
C TYR A 32 -23.30 7.19 -1.27
N PHE A 33 -24.43 7.58 -0.68
CA PHE A 33 -24.45 8.07 0.69
C PHE A 33 -24.07 7.00 1.72
N LEU A 34 -24.48 5.75 1.49
CA LEU A 34 -24.08 4.63 2.33
C LEU A 34 -22.55 4.41 2.29
N GLU A 35 -21.95 4.48 1.10
CA GLU A 35 -20.50 4.38 0.94
C GLU A 35 -19.79 5.50 1.69
N ILE A 36 -20.23 6.75 1.53
CA ILE A 36 -19.69 7.90 2.27
C ILE A 36 -19.80 7.67 3.78
N PHE A 37 -20.95 7.21 4.25
CA PHE A 37 -21.20 6.93 5.68
C PHE A 37 -20.27 5.83 6.21
N LEU A 38 -20.11 4.73 5.46
CA LEU A 38 -19.22 3.64 5.83
C LEU A 38 -17.75 4.09 5.85
N GLN A 39 -17.33 4.88 4.87
CA GLN A 39 -15.98 5.46 4.83
C GLN A 39 -15.76 6.42 6.01
N PHE A 40 -16.76 7.23 6.37
CA PHE A 40 -16.71 8.10 7.54
C PHE A 40 -16.57 7.31 8.84
N LYS A 41 -17.37 6.26 9.01
CA LYS A 41 -17.34 5.37 10.19
C LYS A 41 -16.03 4.58 10.29
N SER A 42 -15.45 4.16 9.16
CA SER A 42 -14.16 3.46 9.12
C SER A 42 -12.97 4.38 9.37
N GLY A 43 -13.16 5.69 9.53
CA GLY A 43 -12.07 6.67 9.69
C GLY A 43 -11.25 6.93 8.42
N ASN A 44 -11.64 6.34 7.29
CA ASN A 44 -10.93 6.45 6.01
C ASN A 44 -11.32 7.69 5.20
N LEU A 45 -12.39 8.39 5.62
CA LEU A 45 -12.79 9.61 4.94
C LEU A 45 -11.86 10.76 5.31
N PHE A 46 -11.04 11.14 4.36
CA PHE A 46 -10.11 12.27 4.48
C PHE A 46 -9.07 12.15 5.58
N SER A 47 -8.09 11.27 5.36
CA SER A 47 -6.66 11.55 5.57
C SER A 47 -6.22 12.36 6.81
N LYS A 48 -6.97 12.39 7.91
CA LYS A 48 -6.36 12.78 9.19
C LYS A 48 -5.18 11.88 9.49
N THR A 49 -5.32 10.58 9.18
CA THR A 49 -4.23 9.60 9.26
C THR A 49 -3.09 9.91 8.30
N LYS A 50 -3.37 10.26 7.03
CA LYS A 50 -2.33 10.59 6.04
C LYS A 50 -1.60 11.88 6.40
N PHE A 51 -2.32 12.92 6.82
CA PHE A 51 -1.73 14.19 7.25
C PHE A 51 -0.94 14.03 8.55
N TYR A 52 -1.49 13.30 9.54
CA TYR A 52 -0.79 12.99 10.78
C TYR A 52 0.46 12.16 10.53
N TYR A 53 0.37 11.17 9.65
CA TYR A 53 1.48 10.35 9.21
C TYR A 53 2.57 11.18 8.55
N GLN A 54 2.21 12.03 7.58
CA GLN A 54 3.17 12.92 6.93
C GLN A 54 3.86 13.85 7.92
N LYS A 55 3.11 14.50 8.81
CA LYS A 55 3.66 15.41 9.82
C LYS A 55 4.57 14.70 10.83
N LYS A 56 4.24 13.46 11.20
CA LYS A 56 5.08 12.62 12.07
C LYS A 56 6.35 12.19 11.34
N LEU A 57 6.23 11.79 10.07
CA LEU A 57 7.37 11.42 9.23
C LEU A 57 8.33 12.60 9.02
N GLU A 58 7.80 13.79 8.72
CA GLU A 58 8.61 15.00 8.51
C GLU A 58 9.47 15.35 9.73
N LYS A 59 9.01 15.03 10.94
CA LYS A 59 9.79 15.25 12.17
C LYS A 59 10.90 14.23 12.38
N GLU A 60 10.72 13.01 11.89
CA GLU A 60 11.65 11.90 12.10
C GLU A 60 12.69 11.80 10.98
N ILE A 61 12.36 12.31 9.79
CA ILE A 61 13.27 12.26 8.64
C ILE A 61 14.40 13.27 8.84
N ASN A 62 15.60 12.76 8.81
CA ASN A 62 16.84 13.51 8.86
C ASN A 62 17.91 12.80 8.03
N ASN A 63 19.18 13.25 8.12
CA ASN A 63 20.28 12.64 7.37
C ASN A 63 20.54 11.16 7.75
N GLU A 64 20.05 10.69 8.89
CA GLU A 64 20.26 9.32 9.39
C GLU A 64 19.02 8.44 9.22
N VAL A 65 17.83 9.06 9.17
CA VAL A 65 16.54 8.38 9.09
C VAL A 65 15.88 8.69 7.76
N VAL A 66 15.55 7.66 6.99
CA VAL A 66 14.98 7.76 5.66
C VAL A 66 13.66 6.99 5.54
N LEU A 67 12.91 7.26 4.48
CA LEU A 67 11.69 6.51 4.16
C LEU A 67 11.97 5.37 3.21
N SER A 68 11.37 4.22 3.46
CA SER A 68 11.48 3.05 2.57
C SER A 68 10.88 3.27 1.18
N PHE A 69 9.87 4.16 1.07
CA PHE A 69 9.12 4.38 -0.18
C PHE A 69 9.63 5.51 -1.06
N ALA A 70 10.71 6.18 -0.68
CA ALA A 70 11.16 7.35 -1.41
C ALA A 70 12.65 7.35 -1.78
N PRO A 71 13.27 6.20 -2.11
CA PRO A 71 14.67 6.22 -2.52
C PRO A 71 14.89 7.13 -3.72
N TYR A 72 13.96 7.16 -4.71
CA TYR A 72 14.06 8.01 -5.89
C TYR A 72 14.03 9.51 -5.60
N LYS A 73 13.45 9.98 -4.49
CA LYS A 73 13.49 11.41 -4.11
C LYS A 73 14.89 11.85 -3.74
N PHE A 74 15.72 10.95 -3.25
CA PHE A 74 17.10 11.22 -2.89
C PHE A 74 18.07 11.14 -4.08
N PHE A 75 17.67 10.42 -5.15
CA PHE A 75 18.49 10.19 -6.35
C PHE A 75 18.13 11.13 -7.51
N ASN A 76 17.35 12.18 -7.28
CA ASN A 76 16.77 13.04 -8.32
C ASN A 76 17.80 13.83 -9.17
N LYS A 77 19.09 13.73 -8.89
CA LYS A 77 20.15 14.34 -9.71
C LYS A 77 20.59 13.49 -10.91
N ASN A 78 20.37 12.16 -10.85
CA ASN A 78 20.70 11.22 -11.94
C ASN A 78 19.49 10.34 -12.25
N LYS A 79 18.72 10.71 -13.26
CA LYS A 79 17.50 9.99 -13.69
C LYS A 79 17.77 8.56 -14.19
N ASN A 80 19.03 8.15 -14.33
CA ASN A 80 19.42 6.88 -14.91
C ASN A 80 19.74 5.79 -13.86
N ILE A 81 19.69 6.12 -12.57
CA ILE A 81 19.94 5.15 -11.51
C ILE A 81 18.62 4.90 -10.78
N ILE A 82 18.06 3.73 -10.97
CA ILE A 82 16.91 3.24 -10.21
C ILE A 82 17.46 2.38 -9.08
N PRO A 83 17.30 2.79 -7.80
CA PRO A 83 17.72 1.94 -6.70
C PRO A 83 16.82 0.71 -6.62
N LEU A 84 17.41 -0.46 -6.54
CA LEU A 84 16.68 -1.73 -6.39
C LEU A 84 16.07 -1.87 -5.00
N SER A 85 16.57 -1.12 -4.02
CA SER A 85 16.10 -1.20 -2.62
C SER A 85 16.20 0.18 -1.95
N GLY A 86 16.24 0.22 -0.62
CA GLY A 86 16.43 1.43 0.17
C GLY A 86 17.84 2.01 0.11
N ILE A 87 18.10 2.98 0.98
CA ILE A 87 19.42 3.60 1.12
C ILE A 87 20.28 2.75 2.06
N SER A 88 21.51 2.49 1.65
CA SER A 88 22.49 1.68 2.36
C SER A 88 22.79 2.19 3.78
N ASN A 89 22.83 1.30 4.76
CA ASN A 89 23.25 1.55 6.15
C ASN A 89 22.47 2.67 6.86
N LYS A 90 21.18 2.89 6.51
CA LYS A 90 20.33 3.92 7.12
C LYS A 90 19.24 3.30 7.97
N ASN A 91 18.83 4.04 9.01
CA ASN A 91 17.60 3.75 9.71
C ASN A 91 16.43 4.11 8.79
N THR A 92 15.66 3.12 8.43
CA THR A 92 14.60 3.27 7.44
C THR A 92 13.24 3.11 8.10
N ILE A 93 12.38 4.11 7.93
CA ILE A 93 10.98 4.03 8.38
C ILE A 93 10.21 3.20 7.36
N MET A 94 9.58 2.14 7.82
CA MET A 94 8.78 1.24 7.01
C MET A 94 7.31 1.66 6.96
N CYS A 95 6.68 1.79 8.11
CA CYS A 95 5.27 2.17 8.24
C CYS A 95 4.93 2.58 9.68
N LEU A 96 3.63 2.85 9.90
CA LEU A 96 3.02 2.91 11.24
C LEU A 96 2.31 1.59 11.55
N ASP A 97 2.47 1.10 12.77
CA ASP A 97 1.66 0.00 13.29
C ASP A 97 0.22 0.45 13.63
N LYS A 98 -0.60 -0.49 14.11
CA LYS A 98 -1.99 -0.22 14.53
C LYS A 98 -2.10 0.79 15.69
N ASN A 99 -1.04 0.97 16.45
CA ASN A 99 -0.95 1.88 17.59
C ASN A 99 -0.30 3.21 17.22
N ASN A 100 -0.15 3.51 15.93
CA ASN A 100 0.55 4.69 15.41
C ASN A 100 2.03 4.77 15.83
N LYS A 101 2.67 3.63 16.14
CA LYS A 101 4.10 3.54 16.38
C LYS A 101 4.82 3.33 15.05
N LEU A 102 5.92 4.06 14.84
CA LEU A 102 6.76 3.88 13.65
C LEU A 102 7.54 2.58 13.77
N ILE A 103 7.49 1.80 12.69
CA ILE A 103 8.30 0.59 12.52
C ILE A 103 9.52 0.95 11.70
N TYR A 104 10.68 0.63 12.24
CA TYR A 104 11.98 0.89 11.63
C TYR A 104 12.71 -0.41 11.36
N TYR A 105 13.60 -0.35 10.37
CA TYR A 105 14.69 -1.30 10.21
C TYR A 105 15.99 -0.56 9.89
N LYS A 106 17.12 -1.15 10.20
CA LYS A 106 18.42 -0.68 9.72
C LYS A 106 18.74 -1.44 8.43
N SER A 107 18.83 -0.71 7.33
CA SER A 107 19.17 -1.31 6.04
C SER A 107 20.60 -1.86 6.05
N ASP A 108 20.80 -2.93 5.32
CA ASP A 108 22.13 -3.49 5.06
C ASP A 108 22.95 -2.61 4.11
N ARG A 109 24.15 -3.06 3.75
CA ARG A 109 25.05 -2.36 2.81
C ARG A 109 24.45 -2.17 1.41
N TYR A 110 23.42 -2.92 1.05
CA TYR A 110 22.72 -2.84 -0.23
C TYR A 110 21.37 -2.13 -0.15
N GLY A 111 20.93 -1.75 1.05
CA GLY A 111 19.66 -1.05 1.29
C GLY A 111 18.49 -1.96 1.61
N PHE A 112 18.68 -3.29 1.72
CA PHE A 112 17.61 -4.22 2.07
C PHE A 112 17.41 -4.35 3.58
N ASN A 113 16.29 -4.93 3.97
CA ASN A 113 15.94 -5.20 5.37
C ASN A 113 16.55 -6.52 5.86
N ASN A 114 17.87 -6.57 5.95
CA ASN A 114 18.61 -7.73 6.46
C ASN A 114 19.35 -7.37 7.76
N THR A 115 19.41 -8.31 8.67
CA THR A 115 20.17 -8.17 9.94
C THR A 115 21.54 -8.85 9.88
N ILE A 116 21.77 -9.70 8.89
CA ILE A 116 23.01 -10.44 8.71
C ILE A 116 23.79 -9.85 7.52
N ASN A 117 25.07 -9.57 7.75
CA ASN A 117 26.05 -9.24 6.71
C ASN A 117 27.06 -10.39 6.53
N ASP A 118 26.57 -11.63 6.61
CA ASP A 118 27.43 -12.81 6.56
C ASP A 118 27.85 -13.12 5.10
N GLU A 119 29.10 -13.51 4.93
CA GLU A 119 29.60 -14.00 3.64
C GLU A 119 29.18 -15.45 3.35
N ASN A 120 28.72 -16.17 4.37
CA ASN A 120 28.28 -17.57 4.28
C ASN A 120 26.77 -17.72 4.12
N ILE A 121 26.14 -16.93 3.27
CA ILE A 121 24.70 -16.99 2.99
C ILE A 121 24.34 -18.36 2.40
N LYS A 122 23.41 -19.06 3.04
CA LYS A 122 22.89 -20.36 2.60
C LYS A 122 21.56 -20.25 1.88
N ILE A 123 20.77 -19.25 2.21
CA ILE A 123 19.40 -19.08 1.67
C ILE A 123 19.26 -17.64 1.18
N LEU A 124 18.82 -17.50 -0.06
CA LEU A 124 18.44 -16.24 -0.66
C LEU A 124 16.93 -16.24 -0.92
N PHE A 125 16.22 -15.30 -0.31
CA PHE A 125 14.82 -15.03 -0.61
C PHE A 125 14.71 -13.86 -1.57
N ILE A 126 14.04 -14.06 -2.69
CA ILE A 126 13.68 -13.01 -3.64
C ILE A 126 12.18 -12.85 -3.59
N GLY A 127 11.68 -11.62 -3.54
CA GLY A 127 10.25 -11.39 -3.47
C GLY A 127 9.83 -9.97 -3.19
N ASP A 128 8.59 -9.83 -2.86
CA ASP A 128 7.88 -8.57 -2.65
C ASP A 128 7.86 -8.11 -1.18
N SER A 129 6.76 -7.51 -0.78
CA SER A 129 6.50 -7.01 0.57
C SER A 129 6.56 -8.09 1.67
N TYR A 130 6.32 -9.36 1.34
CA TYR A 130 6.42 -10.46 2.32
C TYR A 130 7.87 -10.78 2.67
N VAL A 131 8.73 -10.87 1.67
CA VAL A 131 10.18 -11.07 1.88
C VAL A 131 10.80 -9.83 2.53
N TYR A 132 10.36 -8.64 2.12
CA TYR A 132 10.74 -7.38 2.74
C TYR A 132 10.33 -7.29 4.22
N GLY A 133 9.27 -8.01 4.63
CA GLY A 133 8.70 -7.95 5.97
C GLY A 133 7.96 -6.64 6.23
N GLN A 134 7.16 -6.18 5.23
CA GLN A 134 6.47 -4.90 5.30
C GLN A 134 5.60 -4.79 6.55
N CYS A 135 5.80 -3.70 7.31
CA CYS A 135 5.07 -3.40 8.55
C CYS A 135 5.18 -4.47 9.65
N VAL A 136 6.22 -5.30 9.57
CA VAL A 136 6.53 -6.30 10.58
C VAL A 136 7.80 -5.89 11.32
N GLU A 137 7.80 -5.93 12.65
CA GLU A 137 9.02 -5.70 13.42
C GLU A 137 10.09 -6.71 13.00
N ASN A 138 11.34 -6.26 12.86
CA ASN A 138 12.46 -7.08 12.39
C ASN A 138 12.55 -8.47 13.04
N LYS A 139 12.27 -8.54 14.35
CA LYS A 139 12.33 -9.82 15.08
C LYS A 139 11.32 -10.86 14.61
N PHE A 140 10.27 -10.45 13.88
CA PHE A 140 9.19 -11.32 13.43
C PHE A 140 9.16 -11.50 11.90
N ASN A 141 10.02 -10.81 11.15
CA ASN A 141 10.03 -10.99 9.71
C ASN A 141 10.55 -12.39 9.33
N LEU A 142 10.14 -12.89 8.17
CA LEU A 142 10.43 -14.24 7.69
C LEU A 142 11.93 -14.53 7.69
N VAL A 143 12.74 -13.67 7.10
CA VAL A 143 14.18 -13.84 6.94
C VAL A 143 14.86 -13.93 8.31
N ASN A 144 14.50 -13.05 9.24
CA ASN A 144 15.08 -13.05 10.58
C ASN A 144 14.63 -14.23 11.43
N GLN A 145 13.42 -14.78 11.21
CA GLN A 145 13.01 -16.01 11.88
C GLN A 145 13.86 -17.20 11.43
N ILE A 146 14.17 -17.28 10.14
CA ILE A 146 15.07 -18.33 9.61
C ILE A 146 16.49 -18.13 10.12
N ASN A 147 16.98 -16.90 10.20
CA ASN A 147 18.30 -16.62 10.77
C ASN A 147 18.40 -17.06 12.25
N LYS A 148 17.32 -16.91 13.03
CA LYS A 148 17.27 -17.39 14.40
C LYS A 148 17.33 -18.92 14.53
N SER A 149 16.93 -19.66 13.51
CA SER A 149 17.06 -21.12 13.49
C SER A 149 18.48 -21.61 13.14
N GLY A 150 19.45 -20.69 12.95
CA GLY A 150 20.83 -21.02 12.65
C GLY A 150 21.14 -21.18 11.16
N LEU A 151 20.18 -20.81 10.28
CA LEU A 151 20.39 -20.81 8.84
C LEU A 151 20.68 -19.37 8.38
N ALA A 152 21.84 -19.13 7.80
CA ALA A 152 22.20 -17.81 7.27
C ALA A 152 21.35 -17.48 6.03
N ALA A 153 20.38 -16.61 6.19
CA ALA A 153 19.42 -16.22 5.16
C ALA A 153 19.42 -14.70 4.94
N VAL A 154 19.29 -14.27 3.68
CA VAL A 154 19.08 -12.88 3.31
C VAL A 154 17.86 -12.76 2.42
N GLY A 155 17.19 -11.59 2.48
CA GLY A 155 16.03 -11.25 1.67
C GLY A 155 16.33 -10.09 0.73
N LEU A 156 16.04 -10.27 -0.55
CA LEU A 156 16.00 -9.22 -1.57
C LEU A 156 14.55 -8.83 -1.85
N GLY A 157 13.80 -8.60 -0.78
CA GLY A 157 12.42 -8.15 -0.87
C GLY A 157 12.33 -6.63 -1.02
N VAL A 158 11.44 -6.18 -1.90
CA VAL A 158 11.14 -4.76 -2.08
C VAL A 158 9.63 -4.57 -2.15
N TYR A 159 9.14 -3.50 -1.52
CA TYR A 159 7.72 -3.17 -1.56
C TYR A 159 7.25 -2.92 -2.99
N ALA A 160 6.08 -3.48 -3.29
CA ALA A 160 5.40 -3.35 -4.58
C ALA A 160 6.17 -3.92 -5.79
N ASN A 161 7.16 -4.77 -5.57
CA ASN A 161 7.71 -5.59 -6.65
C ASN A 161 6.66 -6.60 -7.11
N GLY A 162 6.48 -6.69 -8.43
CA GLY A 162 5.70 -7.75 -9.03
C GLY A 162 6.61 -8.82 -9.63
N PRO A 163 6.04 -9.95 -10.07
CA PRO A 163 6.81 -11.08 -10.63
C PRO A 163 7.76 -10.70 -11.76
N LEU A 164 7.44 -9.66 -12.53
CA LEU A 164 8.27 -9.17 -13.64
C LEU A 164 9.55 -8.43 -13.21
N THR A 165 9.63 -8.01 -11.95
CA THR A 165 10.79 -7.31 -11.41
C THR A 165 11.69 -8.22 -10.57
N GLU A 166 11.28 -9.47 -10.36
CA GLU A 166 11.99 -10.48 -9.60
C GLU A 166 12.88 -11.38 -10.49
N TYR A 167 12.73 -11.25 -11.79
CA TYR A 167 13.56 -11.88 -12.83
C TYR A 167 14.52 -10.83 -13.42
#